data_f46d73ef49b39514dac12eb2e2efa24d
#
_entry.id   f46d73ef49b39514dac12eb2e2efa24d
#
_cell.length_a   1.000
_cell.length_b   1.000
_cell.length_c   1.000
_cell.angle_alpha   90.00
_cell.angle_beta   90.00
_cell.angle_gamma   90.00
#
_symmetry.space_group_name_H-M   'P 1'
#
loop_
_entity.id
_entity.type
_entity.pdbx_description
1 polymer ?
#
loop_
_entity_poly.entity_id
_entity_poly.type
_entity_poly.pdbx_seq_one_letter_code
_entity_poly.pdbx_strand_id
1 'polypeptide(L)'
;IVDAYLKGIGNFDPEKALEACVATANLDNYRGIGAYKELGYVPFNEKDSYNAENWSLSKTLEYAYDDYCIARMAEKLGKKEIADEFYKRSQNYRNVYNPATSFMQPRDDKGEFQKDFKADAYTPHICESNGWQYFWSVQHDIDGLIGLTGGKERFAQKLDSMFTFHPSADDELPLFSTGMIGQYAHGNEPSHHVIYLYNAVDQPWKTQEYVAKVMNELYLNSPAGLCGNEDCGQMSAWYVFSAMGFYPVNPISGQYEIGTPLFPEVQLHLDNGKTFTVKAPAVSKENIYIRSTKLNGKPYDKSYITHEQIMSGATLEFEMGKEKVTSDQ
;
A
#
# COMPACT_ATOMS: atom_id res chain seq x y z
N ILE A 1 -15.85 -1.37 3.36
CA ILE A 1 -16.91 -2.41 3.44
C ILE A 1 -16.24 -3.79 3.60
N VAL A 2 -15.46 -4.24 2.61
CA VAL A 2 -14.92 -5.62 2.57
C VAL A 2 -13.97 -5.89 3.73
N ASP A 3 -13.07 -4.97 4.04
CA ASP A 3 -12.15 -5.09 5.18
C ASP A 3 -12.92 -5.26 6.50
N ALA A 4 -13.92 -4.42 6.74
CA ALA A 4 -14.79 -4.53 7.91
C ALA A 4 -15.51 -5.88 7.97
N TYR A 5 -16.06 -6.36 6.85
CA TYR A 5 -16.73 -7.66 6.78
C TYR A 5 -15.76 -8.82 7.10
N LEU A 6 -14.58 -8.84 6.49
CA LEU A 6 -13.61 -9.92 6.67
C LEU A 6 -13.07 -9.99 8.10
N LYS A 7 -12.99 -8.85 8.79
CA LYS A 7 -12.55 -8.72 10.18
C LYS A 7 -13.69 -8.84 11.20
N GLY A 8 -14.93 -9.03 10.75
CA GLY A 8 -16.10 -9.12 11.62
C GLY A 8 -16.47 -7.79 12.31
N ILE A 9 -16.09 -6.67 11.69
CA ILE A 9 -16.37 -5.32 12.19
C ILE A 9 -17.66 -4.80 11.54
N GLY A 10 -18.57 -4.27 12.34
CA GLY A 10 -19.83 -3.70 11.88
C GLY A 10 -20.99 -4.70 11.91
N ASN A 11 -22.19 -4.15 11.82
CA ASN A 11 -23.45 -4.90 11.83
C ASN A 11 -24.27 -4.49 10.60
N PHE A 12 -23.93 -5.03 9.44
CA PHE A 12 -24.61 -4.79 8.19
C PHE A 12 -24.86 -6.11 7.44
N ASP A 13 -25.83 -6.10 6.53
CA ASP A 13 -26.15 -7.24 5.67
C ASP A 13 -25.06 -7.41 4.59
N PRO A 14 -24.22 -8.47 4.67
CA PRO A 14 -23.11 -8.62 3.74
C PRO A 14 -23.56 -8.98 2.31
N GLU A 15 -24.72 -9.63 2.13
CA GLU A 15 -25.26 -9.93 0.80
C GLU A 15 -25.67 -8.64 0.07
N LYS A 16 -26.37 -7.73 0.77
CA LYS A 16 -26.71 -6.41 0.22
C LYS A 16 -25.50 -5.53 -0.02
N ALA A 17 -24.50 -5.60 0.85
CA ALA A 17 -23.26 -4.86 0.67
C ALA A 17 -22.50 -5.34 -0.58
N LEU A 18 -22.41 -6.66 -0.79
CA LEU A 18 -21.84 -7.23 -2.02
C LEU A 18 -22.64 -6.81 -3.26
N GLU A 19 -23.98 -6.90 -3.21
CA GLU A 19 -24.85 -6.47 -4.30
C GLU A 19 -24.60 -5.00 -4.68
N ALA A 20 -24.49 -4.11 -3.70
CA ALA A 20 -24.21 -2.69 -3.92
C ALA A 20 -22.82 -2.47 -4.55
N CYS A 21 -21.78 -3.17 -4.07
CA CYS A 21 -20.43 -3.09 -4.64
C CYS A 21 -20.42 -3.58 -6.11
N VAL A 22 -21.02 -4.72 -6.40
CA VAL A 22 -21.13 -5.28 -7.76
C VAL A 22 -21.92 -4.35 -8.68
N ALA A 23 -23.03 -3.79 -8.20
CA ALA A 23 -23.84 -2.84 -8.98
C ALA A 23 -23.01 -1.59 -9.33
N THR A 24 -22.27 -1.03 -8.37
CA THR A 24 -21.43 0.15 -8.61
C THR A 24 -20.29 -0.18 -9.59
N ALA A 25 -19.60 -1.31 -9.43
CA ALA A 25 -18.53 -1.75 -10.30
C ALA A 25 -18.96 -2.07 -11.75
N ASN A 26 -20.28 -2.06 -12.01
CA ASN A 26 -20.86 -2.31 -13.33
C ASN A 26 -21.61 -1.10 -13.93
N LEU A 27 -21.49 0.10 -13.37
CA LEU A 27 -22.12 1.32 -13.88
C LEU A 27 -21.37 1.86 -15.12
N ASP A 28 -21.83 1.50 -16.32
CA ASP A 28 -21.14 1.82 -17.59
C ASP A 28 -20.89 3.32 -17.80
N ASN A 29 -21.81 4.17 -17.39
CA ASN A 29 -21.73 5.62 -17.60
C ASN A 29 -21.12 6.37 -16.40
N TYR A 30 -20.40 5.69 -15.52
CA TYR A 30 -19.84 6.30 -14.33
C TYR A 30 -18.30 6.21 -14.33
N ARG A 31 -17.62 7.35 -14.26
CA ARG A 31 -16.16 7.51 -14.04
C ARG A 31 -15.25 6.59 -14.87
N GLY A 32 -15.66 6.23 -16.09
CA GLY A 32 -14.86 5.39 -17.00
C GLY A 32 -14.99 3.89 -16.76
N ILE A 33 -15.91 3.42 -15.89
CA ILE A 33 -16.12 2.00 -15.61
C ILE A 33 -16.51 1.21 -16.86
N GLY A 34 -17.34 1.79 -17.76
CA GLY A 34 -17.71 1.12 -19.01
C GLY A 34 -16.49 0.79 -19.87
N ALA A 35 -15.61 1.76 -20.09
CA ALA A 35 -14.36 1.56 -20.82
C ALA A 35 -13.41 0.59 -20.09
N TYR A 36 -13.31 0.69 -18.77
CA TYR A 36 -12.52 -0.24 -17.96
C TYR A 36 -12.99 -1.70 -18.10
N LYS A 37 -14.31 -1.94 -18.17
CA LYS A 37 -14.86 -3.28 -18.40
C LYS A 37 -14.58 -3.79 -19.82
N GLU A 38 -14.64 -2.92 -20.81
CA GLU A 38 -14.46 -3.27 -22.23
C GLU A 38 -13.00 -3.45 -22.60
N LEU A 39 -12.15 -2.48 -22.22
CA LEU A 39 -10.74 -2.42 -22.64
C LEU A 39 -9.79 -3.07 -21.61
N GLY A 40 -10.24 -3.25 -20.38
CA GLY A 40 -9.39 -3.67 -19.25
C GLY A 40 -8.55 -2.53 -18.66
N TYR A 41 -8.86 -1.28 -18.98
CA TYR A 41 -8.28 -0.07 -18.39
C TYR A 41 -9.15 1.15 -18.72
N VAL A 42 -8.97 2.23 -17.97
CA VAL A 42 -9.59 3.54 -18.28
C VAL A 42 -8.67 4.28 -19.26
N PRO A 43 -9.12 4.58 -20.48
CA PRO A 43 -8.27 5.25 -21.45
C PRO A 43 -8.07 6.73 -21.10
N PHE A 44 -6.87 7.28 -21.40
CA PHE A 44 -6.63 8.72 -21.34
C PHE A 44 -7.06 9.39 -22.66
N ASN A 45 -7.29 10.70 -22.58
CA ASN A 45 -7.49 11.56 -23.74
C ASN A 45 -6.44 12.68 -23.70
N GLU A 46 -5.80 12.98 -24.83
CA GLU A 46 -4.81 14.07 -24.94
C GLU A 46 -5.37 15.46 -24.57
N LYS A 47 -6.69 15.62 -24.61
CA LYS A 47 -7.40 16.86 -24.21
C LYS A 47 -7.73 16.93 -22.73
N ASP A 48 -7.36 15.89 -21.98
CA ASP A 48 -7.60 15.85 -20.54
C ASP A 48 -6.85 17.01 -19.86
N SER A 49 -7.53 17.69 -18.96
CA SER A 49 -6.96 18.77 -18.15
C SER A 49 -6.81 18.31 -16.71
N TYR A 50 -5.86 18.88 -15.99
CA TYR A 50 -5.57 18.53 -14.60
C TYR A 50 -6.80 18.65 -13.69
N ASN A 51 -7.68 19.63 -13.96
CA ASN A 51 -8.87 19.89 -13.17
C ASN A 51 -10.11 19.06 -13.57
N ALA A 52 -9.99 18.17 -14.56
CA ALA A 52 -11.13 17.41 -15.08
C ALA A 52 -11.34 16.05 -14.39
N GLU A 53 -10.59 15.73 -13.33
CA GLU A 53 -10.64 14.45 -12.61
C GLU A 53 -10.58 13.22 -13.53
N ASN A 54 -9.78 13.30 -14.58
CA ASN A 54 -9.71 12.21 -15.55
C ASN A 54 -8.95 11.01 -15.00
N TRP A 55 -7.81 11.20 -14.37
CA TRP A 55 -7.02 10.24 -13.60
C TRP A 55 -7.08 8.80 -14.14
N SER A 56 -6.93 8.65 -15.44
CA SER A 56 -7.16 7.37 -16.14
C SER A 56 -6.28 6.23 -15.60
N LEU A 57 -5.00 6.51 -15.33
CA LEU A 57 -4.08 5.52 -14.76
C LEU A 57 -4.46 5.18 -13.33
N SER A 58 -4.69 6.18 -12.49
CA SER A 58 -5.08 5.95 -11.09
C SER A 58 -6.37 5.16 -11.01
N LYS A 59 -7.42 5.53 -11.77
CA LYS A 59 -8.68 4.77 -11.83
C LYS A 59 -8.46 3.31 -12.22
N THR A 60 -7.60 3.04 -13.19
CA THR A 60 -7.31 1.66 -13.61
C THR A 60 -6.73 0.83 -12.48
N LEU A 61 -5.76 1.38 -11.74
CA LEU A 61 -5.10 0.69 -10.64
C LEU A 61 -6.04 0.52 -9.44
N GLU A 62 -6.76 1.59 -9.06
CA GLU A 62 -7.74 1.56 -7.96
C GLU A 62 -8.89 0.60 -8.24
N TYR A 63 -9.46 0.62 -9.46
CA TYR A 63 -10.53 -0.32 -9.82
C TYR A 63 -10.07 -1.77 -9.82
N ALA A 64 -8.81 -2.05 -10.18
CA ALA A 64 -8.26 -3.40 -10.07
C ALA A 64 -8.18 -3.86 -8.60
N TYR A 65 -7.84 -2.96 -7.68
CA TYR A 65 -7.87 -3.27 -6.25
C TYR A 65 -9.28 -3.41 -5.72
N ASP A 66 -10.21 -2.54 -6.11
CA ASP A 66 -11.63 -2.64 -5.74
C ASP A 66 -12.26 -3.95 -6.23
N ASP A 67 -11.95 -4.36 -7.47
CA ASP A 67 -12.38 -5.65 -8.02
C ASP A 67 -11.85 -6.83 -7.19
N TYR A 68 -10.59 -6.77 -6.73
CA TYR A 68 -10.05 -7.77 -5.82
C TYR A 68 -10.82 -7.79 -4.48
N CYS A 69 -11.17 -6.63 -3.94
CA CYS A 69 -11.98 -6.54 -2.73
C CYS A 69 -13.33 -7.23 -2.90
N ILE A 70 -14.03 -6.94 -4.01
CA ILE A 70 -15.32 -7.58 -4.36
C ILE A 70 -15.16 -9.10 -4.47
N ALA A 71 -14.12 -9.55 -5.17
CA ALA A 71 -13.84 -10.97 -5.34
C ALA A 71 -13.65 -11.68 -3.98
N ARG A 72 -12.88 -11.10 -3.06
CA ARG A 72 -12.65 -11.64 -1.72
C ARG A 72 -13.94 -11.73 -0.88
N MET A 73 -14.80 -10.71 -0.98
CA MET A 73 -16.09 -10.73 -0.29
C MET A 73 -17.01 -11.80 -0.87
N ALA A 74 -17.11 -11.88 -2.21
CA ALA A 74 -17.89 -12.87 -2.92
C ALA A 74 -17.42 -14.31 -2.60
N GLU A 75 -16.12 -14.56 -2.59
CA GLU A 75 -15.52 -15.84 -2.19
C GLU A 75 -15.94 -16.23 -0.77
N LYS A 76 -15.83 -15.30 0.19
CA LYS A 76 -16.22 -15.53 1.58
C LYS A 76 -17.72 -15.83 1.75
N LEU A 77 -18.56 -15.28 0.87
CA LEU A 77 -20.02 -15.51 0.81
C LEU A 77 -20.41 -16.73 -0.05
N GLY A 78 -19.43 -17.45 -0.64
CA GLY A 78 -19.69 -18.60 -1.49
C GLY A 78 -20.25 -18.27 -2.87
N LYS A 79 -20.15 -17.00 -3.33
CA LYS A 79 -20.61 -16.52 -4.63
C LYS A 79 -19.50 -16.72 -5.69
N LYS A 80 -19.26 -17.97 -6.04
CA LYS A 80 -18.11 -18.36 -6.87
C LYS A 80 -18.02 -17.63 -8.22
N GLU A 81 -19.14 -17.50 -8.94
CA GLU A 81 -19.16 -16.87 -10.26
C GLU A 81 -18.74 -15.39 -10.20
N ILE A 82 -19.25 -14.67 -9.19
CA ILE A 82 -18.85 -13.28 -8.94
C ILE A 82 -17.36 -13.22 -8.55
N ALA A 83 -16.93 -14.10 -7.67
CA ALA A 83 -15.52 -14.13 -7.26
C ALA A 83 -14.59 -14.35 -8.46
N ASP A 84 -14.87 -15.34 -9.30
CA ASP A 84 -14.06 -15.67 -10.49
C ASP A 84 -14.00 -14.50 -11.49
N GLU A 85 -15.13 -13.82 -11.74
CA GLU A 85 -15.20 -12.63 -12.60
C GLU A 85 -14.31 -11.51 -12.06
N PHE A 86 -14.50 -11.14 -10.79
CA PHE A 86 -13.81 -10.02 -10.21
C PHE A 86 -12.31 -10.31 -9.93
N TYR A 87 -11.92 -11.55 -9.63
CA TYR A 87 -10.50 -11.93 -9.61
C TYR A 87 -9.84 -11.75 -10.98
N LYS A 88 -10.54 -12.08 -12.07
CA LYS A 88 -10.02 -11.82 -13.42
C LYS A 88 -9.86 -10.32 -13.68
N ARG A 89 -10.86 -9.50 -13.33
CA ARG A 89 -10.82 -8.04 -13.49
C ARG A 89 -9.73 -7.39 -12.65
N SER A 90 -9.45 -7.91 -11.46
CA SER A 90 -8.39 -7.40 -10.58
C SER A 90 -6.99 -7.48 -11.20
N GLN A 91 -6.81 -8.26 -12.27
CA GLN A 91 -5.56 -8.34 -13.02
C GLN A 91 -5.40 -7.24 -14.09
N ASN A 92 -6.38 -6.37 -14.23
CA ASN A 92 -6.40 -5.30 -15.25
C ASN A 92 -5.27 -4.28 -15.09
N TYR A 93 -4.68 -4.14 -13.91
CA TYR A 93 -3.48 -3.33 -13.69
C TYR A 93 -2.33 -3.70 -14.63
N ARG A 94 -2.25 -4.95 -15.09
CA ARG A 94 -1.23 -5.43 -16.04
C ARG A 94 -1.31 -4.76 -17.40
N ASN A 95 -2.50 -4.33 -17.80
CA ASN A 95 -2.75 -3.70 -19.10
C ASN A 95 -2.11 -2.31 -19.22
N VAL A 96 -1.79 -1.67 -18.11
CA VAL A 96 -1.15 -0.34 -18.08
C VAL A 96 0.34 -0.41 -17.73
N TYR A 97 0.90 -1.60 -17.53
CA TYR A 97 2.35 -1.75 -17.37
C TYR A 97 3.04 -1.69 -18.72
N ASN A 98 3.97 -0.74 -18.90
CA ASN A 98 4.78 -0.61 -20.10
C ASN A 98 6.18 -1.21 -19.85
N PRO A 99 6.52 -2.36 -20.43
CA PRO A 99 7.83 -2.99 -20.24
C PRO A 99 8.99 -2.17 -20.81
N ALA A 100 8.73 -1.27 -21.77
CA ALA A 100 9.78 -0.42 -22.35
C ALA A 100 10.27 0.66 -21.37
N THR A 101 9.37 1.18 -20.53
CA THR A 101 9.69 2.18 -19.50
C THR A 101 9.83 1.56 -18.11
N SER A 102 9.31 0.33 -17.92
CA SER A 102 9.17 -0.34 -16.62
C SER A 102 8.31 0.44 -15.63
N PHE A 103 7.29 1.17 -16.11
CA PHE A 103 6.33 1.91 -15.30
C PHE A 103 4.88 1.56 -15.68
N MET A 104 3.97 1.82 -14.75
CA MET A 104 2.56 1.96 -15.05
C MET A 104 2.39 3.26 -15.87
N GLN A 105 1.77 3.17 -17.04
CA GLN A 105 1.71 4.26 -18.00
C GLN A 105 0.31 4.37 -18.62
N PRO A 106 -0.26 5.58 -18.73
CA PRO A 106 -1.57 5.76 -19.35
C PRO A 106 -1.62 5.22 -20.78
N ARG A 107 -2.77 4.66 -21.16
CA ARG A 107 -3.07 4.19 -22.53
C ARG A 107 -4.28 4.91 -23.08
N ASP A 108 -4.28 5.18 -24.39
CA ASP A 108 -5.43 5.75 -25.08
C ASP A 108 -6.48 4.69 -25.46
N ASP A 109 -7.58 5.11 -26.10
CA ASP A 109 -8.66 4.24 -26.55
C ASP A 109 -8.27 3.28 -27.69
N LYS A 110 -7.10 3.46 -28.31
CA LYS A 110 -6.53 2.59 -29.33
C LYS A 110 -5.52 1.59 -28.77
N GLY A 111 -5.21 1.70 -27.49
CA GLY A 111 -4.26 0.84 -26.81
C GLY A 111 -2.80 1.33 -26.87
N GLU A 112 -2.57 2.54 -27.39
CA GLU A 112 -1.24 3.11 -27.44
C GLU A 112 -0.88 3.73 -26.08
N PHE A 113 0.36 3.50 -25.64
CA PHE A 113 0.88 4.17 -24.45
C PHE A 113 1.11 5.65 -24.71
N GLN A 114 0.89 6.48 -23.68
CA GLN A 114 1.17 7.91 -23.71
C GLN A 114 2.59 8.17 -24.21
N LYS A 115 2.73 9.00 -25.26
CA LYS A 115 4.03 9.43 -25.78
C LYS A 115 4.68 10.41 -24.79
N ASP A 116 6.01 10.47 -24.82
CA ASP A 116 6.80 11.38 -24.00
C ASP A 116 6.52 11.27 -22.48
N PHE A 117 6.16 10.05 -22.01
CA PHE A 117 5.92 9.78 -20.61
C PHE A 117 7.17 10.03 -19.76
N LYS A 118 7.01 10.83 -18.71
CA LYS A 118 8.02 11.08 -17.67
C LYS A 118 7.47 10.63 -16.35
N ALA A 119 8.15 9.70 -15.68
CA ALA A 119 7.68 9.08 -14.45
C ALA A 119 7.61 10.06 -13.26
N ASP A 120 8.38 11.13 -13.29
CA ASP A 120 8.42 12.21 -12.30
C ASP A 120 7.47 13.37 -12.59
N ALA A 121 6.81 13.38 -13.77
CA ALA A 121 5.88 14.44 -14.14
C ALA A 121 4.49 14.22 -13.49
N TYR A 122 3.92 15.32 -12.99
CA TYR A 122 2.54 15.37 -12.52
C TYR A 122 1.63 15.66 -13.71
N THR A 123 0.70 14.76 -14.00
CA THR A 123 -0.16 14.80 -15.18
C THR A 123 -1.63 14.63 -14.80
N PRO A 124 -2.59 15.03 -15.66
CA PRO A 124 -4.01 14.84 -15.39
C PRO A 124 -4.45 13.36 -15.36
N HIS A 125 -3.56 12.44 -15.69
CA HIS A 125 -3.87 11.01 -15.75
C HIS A 125 -3.58 10.27 -14.44
N ILE A 126 -2.87 10.92 -13.51
CA ILE A 126 -2.50 10.38 -12.20
C ILE A 126 -3.02 11.31 -11.11
N CYS A 127 -3.80 10.78 -10.19
CA CYS A 127 -4.39 11.55 -9.10
C CYS A 127 -3.32 11.93 -8.08
N GLU A 128 -3.12 13.24 -7.89
CA GLU A 128 -2.27 13.82 -6.83
C GLU A 128 -0.86 13.21 -6.69
N SER A 129 -0.35 12.64 -7.79
CA SER A 129 0.88 11.85 -7.76
C SER A 129 1.56 11.87 -9.13
N ASN A 130 2.71 11.25 -9.18
CA ASN A 130 3.42 10.96 -10.42
C ASN A 130 3.60 9.45 -10.64
N GLY A 131 4.25 9.07 -11.73
CA GLY A 131 4.46 7.67 -12.07
C GLY A 131 5.29 6.89 -11.05
N TRP A 132 6.24 7.54 -10.35
CA TRP A 132 7.01 6.92 -9.28
C TRP A 132 6.15 6.55 -8.09
N GLN A 133 5.27 7.47 -7.66
CA GLN A 133 4.42 7.29 -6.49
C GLN A 133 3.30 6.29 -6.74
N TYR A 134 2.65 6.34 -7.91
CA TYR A 134 1.50 5.49 -8.23
C TYR A 134 1.85 4.10 -8.76
N PHE A 135 3.11 3.85 -9.15
CA PHE A 135 3.56 2.55 -9.64
C PHE A 135 3.23 1.38 -8.69
N TRP A 136 3.24 1.64 -7.40
CA TRP A 136 3.09 0.65 -6.33
C TRP A 136 1.64 0.36 -5.94
N SER A 137 0.66 1.03 -6.56
CA SER A 137 -0.77 0.89 -6.24
C SER A 137 -1.36 -0.42 -6.78
N VAL A 138 -0.72 -1.54 -6.40
CA VAL A 138 -1.10 -2.92 -6.70
C VAL A 138 -0.97 -3.75 -5.42
N GLN A 139 -1.50 -3.25 -4.31
CA GLN A 139 -1.37 -3.85 -2.98
C GLN A 139 -1.96 -5.28 -2.90
N HIS A 140 -2.86 -5.62 -3.81
CA HIS A 140 -3.53 -6.91 -3.86
C HIS A 140 -2.73 -8.02 -4.57
N ASP A 141 -1.70 -7.67 -5.35
CA ASP A 141 -0.91 -8.62 -6.14
C ASP A 141 0.56 -8.19 -6.22
N ILE A 142 1.21 -8.13 -5.05
CA ILE A 142 2.63 -7.74 -4.94
C ILE A 142 3.52 -8.73 -5.70
N ASP A 143 3.26 -10.02 -5.62
CA ASP A 143 4.01 -11.04 -6.37
C ASP A 143 3.86 -10.86 -7.89
N GLY A 144 2.66 -10.52 -8.35
CA GLY A 144 2.41 -10.16 -9.74
C GLY A 144 3.18 -8.93 -10.18
N LEU A 145 3.26 -7.89 -9.34
CA LEU A 145 4.03 -6.68 -9.61
C LEU A 145 5.54 -6.96 -9.62
N ILE A 146 6.05 -7.80 -8.69
CA ILE A 146 7.43 -8.30 -8.69
C ILE A 146 7.72 -9.03 -10.01
N GLY A 147 6.80 -9.89 -10.46
CA GLY A 147 6.92 -10.61 -11.73
C GLY A 147 7.01 -9.67 -12.93
N LEU A 148 6.19 -8.61 -13.00
CA LEU A 148 6.22 -7.60 -14.06
C LEU A 148 7.54 -6.83 -14.11
N THR A 149 8.16 -6.56 -12.97
CA THR A 149 9.45 -5.87 -12.89
C THR A 149 10.64 -6.76 -13.25
N GLY A 150 10.43 -8.07 -13.38
CA GLY A 150 11.47 -9.03 -13.70
C GLY A 150 12.15 -9.66 -12.49
N GLY A 151 11.44 -9.72 -11.37
CA GLY A 151 11.84 -10.43 -10.15
C GLY A 151 12.27 -9.54 -8.99
N LYS A 152 12.50 -10.17 -7.84
CA LYS A 152 12.77 -9.50 -6.55
C LYS A 152 13.93 -8.52 -6.60
N GLU A 153 15.01 -8.86 -7.28
CA GLU A 153 16.20 -7.99 -7.38
C GLU A 153 15.88 -6.68 -8.10
N ARG A 154 15.23 -6.74 -9.27
CA ARG A 154 14.85 -5.54 -10.04
C ARG A 154 13.79 -4.72 -9.31
N PHE A 155 12.87 -5.39 -8.62
CA PHE A 155 11.89 -4.72 -7.79
C PHE A 155 12.56 -3.94 -6.64
N ALA A 156 13.52 -4.56 -5.94
CA ALA A 156 14.30 -3.90 -4.89
C ALA A 156 15.11 -2.70 -5.43
N GLN A 157 15.75 -2.86 -6.60
CA GLN A 157 16.47 -1.75 -7.27
C GLN A 157 15.53 -0.60 -7.63
N LYS A 158 14.30 -0.89 -8.05
CA LYS A 158 13.30 0.14 -8.35
C LYS A 158 12.82 0.85 -7.09
N LEU A 159 12.61 0.12 -5.98
CA LEU A 159 12.35 0.73 -4.66
C LEU A 159 13.51 1.65 -4.25
N ASP A 160 14.75 1.17 -4.31
CA ASP A 160 15.94 1.99 -3.99
C ASP A 160 16.00 3.25 -4.85
N SER A 161 15.67 3.11 -6.15
CA SER A 161 15.62 4.25 -7.07
C SER A 161 14.57 5.28 -6.66
N MET A 162 13.38 4.85 -6.23
CA MET A 162 12.34 5.75 -5.73
C MET A 162 12.83 6.59 -4.55
N PHE A 163 13.52 5.99 -3.60
CA PHE A 163 14.00 6.70 -2.39
C PHE A 163 15.25 7.54 -2.62
N THR A 164 15.96 7.36 -3.73
CA THR A 164 17.21 8.08 -4.04
C THR A 164 17.11 9.05 -5.21
N PHE A 165 16.11 8.92 -6.07
CA PHE A 165 15.89 9.84 -7.18
C PHE A 165 15.14 11.09 -6.69
N HIS A 166 15.88 12.17 -6.50
CA HIS A 166 15.31 13.44 -6.03
C HIS A 166 14.72 14.25 -7.18
N PRO A 167 13.60 14.96 -6.95
CA PRO A 167 13.13 16.00 -7.87
C PRO A 167 14.23 17.04 -8.12
N SER A 168 14.19 17.69 -9.28
CA SER A 168 15.08 18.84 -9.52
C SER A 168 14.83 19.93 -8.49
N ALA A 169 15.87 20.64 -8.08
CA ALA A 169 15.73 21.76 -7.13
C ALA A 169 14.88 22.92 -7.70
N ASP A 170 14.76 22.98 -9.02
CA ASP A 170 13.96 23.99 -9.75
C ASP A 170 12.51 23.54 -9.99
N ASP A 171 12.14 22.29 -9.64
CA ASP A 171 10.79 21.79 -9.84
C ASP A 171 9.86 22.34 -8.74
N GLU A 172 8.78 23.00 -9.15
CA GLU A 172 7.68 23.34 -8.25
C GLU A 172 6.86 22.07 -7.99
N LEU A 173 6.98 21.52 -6.77
CA LEU A 173 6.18 20.37 -6.39
C LEU A 173 4.73 20.78 -6.08
N PRO A 174 3.74 19.98 -6.48
CA PRO A 174 2.35 20.19 -6.09
C PRO A 174 2.16 20.18 -4.56
N LEU A 175 1.11 20.83 -4.09
CA LEU A 175 0.80 21.03 -2.66
C LEU A 175 0.74 19.70 -1.86
N PHE A 176 0.32 18.62 -2.50
CA PHE A 176 0.21 17.29 -1.89
C PHE A 176 1.54 16.50 -1.89
N SER A 177 2.58 16.96 -2.58
CA SER A 177 3.89 16.30 -2.61
C SER A 177 4.78 16.82 -1.49
N THR A 178 4.50 16.35 -0.29
CA THR A 178 5.20 16.76 0.94
C THR A 178 5.81 15.55 1.66
N GLY A 179 6.73 15.80 2.61
CA GLY A 179 7.44 14.73 3.30
C GLY A 179 8.27 13.86 2.37
N MET A 180 8.96 14.49 1.40
CA MET A 180 9.66 13.80 0.33
C MET A 180 10.94 13.11 0.83
N ILE A 181 11.08 11.83 0.45
CA ILE A 181 12.33 11.06 0.52
C ILE A 181 12.58 10.51 -0.89
N GLY A 182 13.42 11.17 -1.67
CA GLY A 182 13.46 10.93 -3.12
C GLY A 182 12.11 11.24 -3.77
N GLN A 183 11.52 10.28 -4.47
CA GLN A 183 10.17 10.38 -5.04
C GLN A 183 9.07 9.85 -4.11
N TYR A 184 9.43 9.26 -2.97
CA TYR A 184 8.47 8.88 -1.93
C TYR A 184 7.90 10.12 -1.26
N ALA A 185 6.59 10.31 -1.32
CA ALA A 185 5.87 11.46 -0.75
C ALA A 185 5.03 11.00 0.45
N HIS A 186 5.60 11.08 1.66
CA HIS A 186 4.89 10.59 2.86
C HIS A 186 3.61 11.38 3.17
N GLY A 187 3.54 12.64 2.76
CA GLY A 187 2.36 13.48 2.97
C GLY A 187 1.15 13.10 2.12
N ASN A 188 1.22 12.07 1.29
CA ASN A 188 0.10 11.60 0.46
C ASN A 188 -0.01 10.06 0.49
N GLU A 189 -1.23 9.56 0.56
CA GLU A 189 -1.57 8.16 0.82
C GLU A 189 -1.03 7.14 -0.19
N PRO A 190 -0.91 7.42 -1.50
CA PRO A 190 -0.35 6.46 -2.46
C PRO A 190 1.03 5.92 -2.08
N SER A 191 1.77 6.65 -1.23
CA SER A 191 3.10 6.25 -0.76
C SER A 191 3.10 5.40 0.51
N HIS A 192 2.03 5.40 1.32
CA HIS A 192 2.04 4.91 2.70
C HIS A 192 2.44 3.44 2.86
N HIS A 193 2.09 2.57 1.92
CA HIS A 193 2.42 1.15 1.96
C HIS A 193 3.81 0.83 1.38
N VAL A 194 4.40 1.74 0.61
CA VAL A 194 5.56 1.46 -0.26
C VAL A 194 6.80 1.04 0.54
N ILE A 195 7.06 1.67 1.68
CA ILE A 195 8.20 1.34 2.55
C ILE A 195 8.17 -0.14 2.96
N TYR A 196 6.98 -0.68 3.20
CA TYR A 196 6.80 -2.06 3.65
C TYR A 196 7.01 -3.10 2.55
N LEU A 197 7.07 -2.69 1.28
CA LEU A 197 7.29 -3.60 0.15
C LEU A 197 8.69 -4.22 0.11
N TYR A 198 9.66 -3.67 0.85
CA TYR A 198 10.96 -4.32 1.00
C TYR A 198 10.88 -5.69 1.70
N ASN A 199 9.85 -5.93 2.51
CA ASN A 199 9.61 -7.25 3.12
C ASN A 199 9.36 -8.33 2.05
N ALA A 200 8.63 -7.99 0.98
CA ALA A 200 8.31 -8.93 -0.11
C ALA A 200 9.54 -9.33 -0.96
N VAL A 201 10.63 -8.57 -0.84
CA VAL A 201 11.90 -8.83 -1.57
C VAL A 201 13.05 -9.22 -0.63
N ASP A 202 12.71 -9.79 0.53
CA ASP A 202 13.65 -10.32 1.52
C ASP A 202 14.66 -9.28 2.06
N GLN A 203 14.25 -8.00 2.11
CA GLN A 203 15.07 -6.90 2.63
C GLN A 203 14.38 -6.14 3.78
N PRO A 204 13.88 -6.81 4.83
CA PRO A 204 13.10 -6.17 5.90
C PRO A 204 13.87 -5.09 6.67
N TRP A 205 15.21 -5.15 6.67
CA TRP A 205 16.04 -4.10 7.30
C TRP A 205 15.83 -2.73 6.64
N LYS A 206 15.55 -2.66 5.32
CA LYS A 206 15.25 -1.39 4.65
C LYS A 206 13.87 -0.85 5.05
N THR A 207 12.87 -1.73 5.21
CA THR A 207 11.60 -1.34 5.83
C THR A 207 11.85 -0.69 7.18
N GLN A 208 12.67 -1.33 8.04
CA GLN A 208 12.97 -0.83 9.39
C GLN A 208 13.69 0.53 9.36
N GLU A 209 14.66 0.70 8.46
CA GLU A 209 15.38 1.96 8.26
C GLU A 209 14.44 3.10 7.86
N TYR A 210 13.61 2.90 6.83
CA TYR A 210 12.72 3.96 6.34
C TYR A 210 11.55 4.23 7.28
N VAL A 211 10.97 3.20 7.92
CA VAL A 211 9.93 3.39 8.93
C VAL A 211 10.46 4.21 10.10
N ALA A 212 11.64 3.87 10.63
CA ALA A 212 12.28 4.64 11.70
C ALA A 212 12.56 6.08 11.26
N LYS A 213 13.08 6.27 10.04
CA LYS A 213 13.34 7.60 9.46
C LYS A 213 12.07 8.45 9.40
N VAL A 214 11.01 7.93 8.81
CA VAL A 214 9.74 8.65 8.68
C VAL A 214 9.16 9.01 10.05
N MET A 215 9.08 8.05 10.98
CA MET A 215 8.53 8.31 12.32
C MET A 215 9.33 9.37 13.09
N ASN A 216 10.65 9.43 12.91
CA ASN A 216 11.49 10.36 13.65
C ASN A 216 11.65 11.75 13.00
N GLU A 217 11.53 11.84 11.66
CA GLU A 217 11.83 13.06 10.92
C GLU A 217 10.58 13.77 10.39
N LEU A 218 9.49 13.04 10.10
CA LEU A 218 8.29 13.58 9.44
C LEU A 218 7.09 13.73 10.37
N TYR A 219 7.22 13.32 11.64
CA TYR A 219 6.21 13.52 12.69
C TYR A 219 6.83 14.27 13.86
N LEU A 220 6.24 15.41 14.19
CA LEU A 220 6.75 16.29 15.25
C LEU A 220 5.70 16.48 16.35
N ASN A 221 6.15 16.57 17.59
CA ASN A 221 5.28 16.89 18.72
C ASN A 221 4.95 18.42 18.75
N SER A 222 4.17 18.86 17.78
CA SER A 222 3.73 20.26 17.64
C SER A 222 2.38 20.31 16.91
N PRO A 223 1.62 21.42 17.00
CA PRO A 223 0.36 21.59 16.26
C PRO A 223 0.49 21.42 14.74
N ALA A 224 1.66 21.74 14.16
CA ALA A 224 2.00 21.54 12.76
C ALA A 224 2.93 20.35 12.57
N GLY A 225 2.71 19.27 13.28
CA GLY A 225 3.63 18.13 13.36
C GLY A 225 3.50 17.11 12.25
N LEU A 226 2.53 17.24 11.36
CA LEU A 226 2.37 16.38 10.19
C LEU A 226 3.01 17.04 8.96
N CYS A 227 3.64 16.24 8.11
CA CYS A 227 4.28 16.73 6.89
C CYS A 227 3.31 16.93 5.71
N GLY A 228 2.05 16.55 5.86
CA GLY A 228 0.97 16.66 4.88
C GLY A 228 -0.37 16.88 5.57
N ASN A 229 -1.46 16.77 4.81
CA ASN A 229 -2.81 16.77 5.37
C ASN A 229 -3.03 15.52 6.22
N GLU A 230 -3.87 15.66 7.24
CA GLU A 230 -4.19 14.53 8.14
C GLU A 230 -5.06 13.46 7.46
N ASP A 231 -5.92 13.91 6.54
CA ASP A 231 -6.81 13.12 5.67
C ASP A 231 -7.65 12.08 6.43
N CYS A 232 -8.56 12.63 7.24
CA CYS A 232 -9.53 11.85 8.00
C CYS A 232 -8.92 10.79 8.92
N GLY A 233 -7.70 11.00 9.41
CA GLY A 233 -7.02 10.11 10.33
C GLY A 233 -5.97 9.19 9.71
N GLN A 234 -5.76 9.24 8.39
CA GLN A 234 -4.84 8.33 7.71
C GLN A 234 -3.38 8.55 8.14
N MET A 235 -2.93 9.80 8.25
CA MET A 235 -1.56 10.12 8.68
C MET A 235 -1.30 9.67 10.12
N SER A 236 -2.25 9.91 11.02
CA SER A 236 -2.18 9.45 12.42
C SER A 236 -2.25 7.93 12.51
N ALA A 237 -3.11 7.29 11.73
CA ALA A 237 -3.23 5.83 11.70
C ALA A 237 -1.92 5.17 11.22
N TRP A 238 -1.28 5.72 10.19
CA TRP A 238 0.02 5.24 9.72
C TRP A 238 1.07 5.28 10.83
N TYR A 239 1.16 6.43 11.53
CA TYR A 239 2.10 6.59 12.65
C TYR A 239 1.82 5.60 13.78
N VAL A 240 0.56 5.46 14.19
CA VAL A 240 0.16 4.57 15.29
C VAL A 240 0.48 3.11 14.95
N PHE A 241 0.12 2.64 13.75
CA PHE A 241 0.46 1.29 13.31
C PHE A 241 1.97 1.07 13.23
N SER A 242 2.69 1.98 12.61
CA SER A 242 4.16 1.89 12.46
C SER A 242 4.87 1.93 13.82
N ALA A 243 4.39 2.76 14.75
CA ALA A 243 4.91 2.83 16.11
C ALA A 243 4.67 1.55 16.93
N MET A 244 3.60 0.81 16.63
CA MET A 244 3.36 -0.54 17.17
C MET A 244 4.27 -1.60 16.55
N GLY A 245 4.90 -1.30 15.41
CA GLY A 245 5.85 -2.17 14.72
C GLY A 245 5.31 -2.93 13.52
N PHE A 246 4.14 -2.58 12.97
CA PHE A 246 3.55 -3.24 11.80
C PHE A 246 2.56 -2.33 11.05
N TYR A 247 2.25 -2.66 9.79
CA TYR A 247 1.32 -1.89 8.95
C TYR A 247 0.57 -2.79 7.95
N PRO A 248 -0.74 -2.56 7.69
CA PRO A 248 -1.51 -3.33 6.72
C PRO A 248 -1.28 -2.82 5.29
N VAL A 249 -0.34 -3.41 4.53
CA VAL A 249 -0.11 -3.09 3.11
C VAL A 249 -1.37 -3.35 2.27
N ASN A 250 -1.99 -4.50 2.48
CA ASN A 250 -3.29 -4.85 1.91
C ASN A 250 -4.26 -5.17 3.05
N PRO A 251 -5.11 -4.21 3.48
CA PRO A 251 -5.99 -4.38 4.64
C PRO A 251 -6.85 -5.64 4.61
N ILE A 252 -7.38 -6.01 3.42
CA ILE A 252 -8.25 -7.16 3.27
C ILE A 252 -7.54 -8.51 3.24
N SER A 253 -6.21 -8.52 3.20
CA SER A 253 -5.44 -9.78 3.35
C SER A 253 -5.50 -10.33 4.77
N GLY A 254 -5.80 -9.46 5.75
CA GLY A 254 -5.68 -9.77 7.16
C GLY A 254 -4.23 -9.90 7.65
N GLN A 255 -3.24 -9.47 6.83
CA GLN A 255 -1.82 -9.46 7.17
C GLN A 255 -1.35 -8.04 7.45
N TYR A 256 -0.42 -7.91 8.38
CA TYR A 256 0.24 -6.67 8.77
C TYR A 256 1.74 -6.87 8.67
N GLU A 257 2.38 -6.18 7.74
CA GLU A 257 3.81 -6.26 7.51
C GLU A 257 4.59 -5.70 8.70
N ILE A 258 5.60 -6.42 9.16
CA ILE A 258 6.45 -6.01 10.28
C ILE A 258 7.42 -4.93 9.81
N GLY A 259 7.42 -3.81 10.53
CA GLY A 259 8.38 -2.71 10.40
C GLY A 259 9.35 -2.67 11.59
N THR A 260 9.47 -1.51 12.24
CA THR A 260 10.22 -1.35 13.48
C THR A 260 9.37 -0.64 14.53
N PRO A 261 9.24 -1.18 15.75
CA PRO A 261 8.46 -0.53 16.81
C PRO A 261 9.17 0.74 17.32
N LEU A 262 8.38 1.67 17.88
CA LEU A 262 8.90 2.88 18.51
C LEU A 262 9.00 2.77 20.03
N PHE A 263 8.16 1.92 20.64
CA PHE A 263 8.03 1.81 22.08
C PHE A 263 8.54 0.45 22.58
N PRO A 264 9.10 0.40 23.82
CA PRO A 264 9.58 -0.87 24.41
C PRO A 264 8.45 -1.86 24.70
N GLU A 265 7.23 -1.38 24.90
CA GLU A 265 6.03 -2.20 25.05
C GLU A 265 4.81 -1.43 24.56
N VAL A 266 3.92 -2.15 23.85
CA VAL A 266 2.60 -1.68 23.45
C VAL A 266 1.58 -2.74 23.80
N GLN A 267 0.43 -2.35 24.36
CA GLN A 267 -0.69 -3.24 24.67
C GLN A 267 -1.96 -2.74 23.97
N LEU A 268 -2.60 -3.63 23.22
CA LEU A 268 -3.92 -3.41 22.65
C LEU A 268 -4.96 -4.20 23.43
N HIS A 269 -5.83 -3.48 24.14
CA HIS A 269 -6.98 -4.07 24.81
C HIS A 269 -8.11 -4.24 23.80
N LEU A 270 -8.41 -5.48 23.46
CA LEU A 270 -9.33 -5.84 22.39
C LEU A 270 -10.77 -5.95 22.93
N ASP A 271 -11.76 -5.68 22.07
CA ASP A 271 -13.19 -5.75 22.45
C ASP A 271 -13.63 -7.14 22.89
N ASN A 272 -12.91 -8.20 22.49
CA ASN A 272 -13.14 -9.56 22.96
C ASN A 272 -12.57 -9.86 24.37
N GLY A 273 -12.08 -8.84 25.07
CA GLY A 273 -11.51 -8.93 26.42
C GLY A 273 -10.07 -9.46 26.49
N LYS A 274 -9.44 -9.75 25.35
CA LYS A 274 -8.02 -10.16 25.30
C LYS A 274 -7.12 -8.95 25.17
N THR A 275 -5.83 -9.14 25.42
CA THR A 275 -4.80 -8.12 25.21
C THR A 275 -3.74 -8.67 24.28
N PHE A 276 -3.53 -8.00 23.14
CA PHE A 276 -2.38 -8.23 22.27
C PHE A 276 -1.23 -7.35 22.74
N THR A 277 -0.02 -7.92 22.84
CA THR A 277 1.14 -7.21 23.36
C THR A 277 2.29 -7.27 22.36
N VAL A 278 2.92 -6.12 22.08
CA VAL A 278 4.20 -6.04 21.40
C VAL A 278 5.27 -5.68 22.41
N LYS A 279 6.39 -6.41 22.43
CA LYS A 279 7.54 -6.17 23.30
C LYS A 279 8.81 -5.97 22.50
N ALA A 280 9.49 -4.86 22.75
CA ALA A 280 10.77 -4.50 22.15
C ALA A 280 11.66 -3.78 23.19
N PRO A 281 12.06 -4.42 24.30
CA PRO A 281 12.64 -3.74 25.45
C PRO A 281 13.92 -2.99 25.17
N ALA A 282 14.67 -3.33 24.12
CA ALA A 282 15.92 -2.68 23.71
C ALA A 282 15.77 -1.67 22.57
N VAL A 283 14.54 -1.36 22.15
CA VAL A 283 14.30 -0.38 21.07
C VAL A 283 14.82 1.00 21.47
N SER A 284 15.49 1.68 20.54
CA SER A 284 15.99 3.05 20.70
C SER A 284 16.21 3.66 19.34
N LYS A 285 16.60 4.95 19.28
CA LYS A 285 16.97 5.62 18.01
C LYS A 285 18.12 4.91 17.27
N GLU A 286 18.95 4.13 17.96
CA GLU A 286 20.07 3.38 17.39
C GLU A 286 19.72 1.89 17.17
N ASN A 287 18.89 1.32 18.05
CA ASN A 287 18.47 -0.09 17.98
C ASN A 287 17.15 -0.20 17.22
N ILE A 288 17.19 0.01 15.91
CA ILE A 288 16.01 0.00 15.03
C ILE A 288 15.82 -1.33 14.31
N TYR A 289 16.84 -2.19 14.31
CA TYR A 289 16.78 -3.46 13.57
C TYR A 289 16.29 -4.61 14.43
N ILE A 290 15.39 -5.40 13.88
CA ILE A 290 14.90 -6.63 14.48
C ILE A 290 15.91 -7.74 14.19
N ARG A 291 16.47 -8.32 15.26
CA ARG A 291 17.46 -9.43 15.21
C ARG A 291 16.77 -10.77 15.21
N SER A 292 15.71 -10.91 15.98
CA SER A 292 14.86 -12.08 16.04
C SER A 292 13.45 -11.71 16.48
N THR A 293 12.49 -12.55 16.11
CA THR A 293 11.08 -12.38 16.46
C THR A 293 10.57 -13.64 17.15
N LYS A 294 9.73 -13.47 18.18
CA LYS A 294 8.97 -14.55 18.80
C LYS A 294 7.49 -14.20 18.84
N LEU A 295 6.65 -15.21 18.65
CA LEU A 295 5.22 -15.12 18.86
C LEU A 295 4.81 -16.11 19.94
N ASN A 296 4.25 -15.60 21.04
CA ASN A 296 3.94 -16.41 22.22
C ASN A 296 5.14 -17.23 22.75
N GLY A 297 6.34 -16.59 22.76
CA GLY A 297 7.58 -17.20 23.23
C GLY A 297 8.23 -18.20 22.26
N LYS A 298 7.64 -18.48 21.11
CA LYS A 298 8.19 -19.37 20.07
C LYS A 298 8.85 -18.56 18.95
N PRO A 299 9.96 -19.03 18.35
CA PRO A 299 10.54 -18.39 17.17
C PRO A 299 9.50 -18.16 16.08
N TYR A 300 9.57 -16.99 15.45
CA TYR A 300 8.65 -16.57 14.41
C TYR A 300 9.45 -15.94 13.26
N ASP A 301 9.42 -16.56 12.10
CA ASP A 301 10.26 -16.25 10.94
C ASP A 301 9.57 -15.48 9.82
N LYS A 302 8.27 -15.15 10.03
CA LYS A 302 7.51 -14.37 9.03
C LYS A 302 7.76 -12.88 9.17
N SER A 303 7.75 -12.19 8.05
CA SER A 303 7.82 -10.71 7.99
C SER A 303 6.49 -10.01 8.26
N TYR A 304 5.45 -10.73 8.62
CA TYR A 304 4.11 -10.21 8.89
C TYR A 304 3.45 -10.91 10.08
N ILE A 305 2.44 -10.26 10.66
CA ILE A 305 1.52 -10.84 11.64
C ILE A 305 0.09 -10.81 11.09
N THR A 306 -0.76 -11.76 11.49
CA THR A 306 -2.15 -11.82 11.01
C THR A 306 -3.13 -11.18 11.97
N HIS A 307 -4.26 -10.69 11.43
CA HIS A 307 -5.36 -10.17 12.24
C HIS A 307 -5.85 -11.19 13.27
N GLU A 308 -5.93 -12.46 12.89
CA GLU A 308 -6.31 -13.56 13.78
C GLU A 308 -5.34 -13.70 14.96
N GLN A 309 -4.03 -13.60 14.72
CA GLN A 309 -3.03 -13.63 15.77
C GLN A 309 -3.16 -12.45 16.73
N ILE A 310 -3.43 -11.24 16.23
CA ILE A 310 -3.72 -10.06 17.05
C ILE A 310 -4.97 -10.32 17.89
N MET A 311 -6.07 -10.72 17.26
CA MET A 311 -7.36 -10.96 17.94
C MET A 311 -7.32 -12.15 18.92
N SER A 312 -6.36 -13.05 18.79
CA SER A 312 -6.14 -14.12 19.76
C SER A 312 -5.57 -13.63 21.09
N GLY A 313 -5.06 -12.39 21.16
CA GLY A 313 -4.35 -11.84 22.32
C GLY A 313 -2.92 -12.36 22.43
N ALA A 314 -2.25 -12.57 21.30
CA ALA A 314 -0.87 -13.04 21.24
C ALA A 314 0.13 -12.01 21.80
N THR A 315 1.32 -12.46 22.15
CA THR A 315 2.48 -11.61 22.45
C THR A 315 3.50 -11.72 21.33
N LEU A 316 3.82 -10.59 20.70
CA LEU A 316 4.85 -10.45 19.69
C LEU A 316 6.09 -9.82 20.35
N GLU A 317 7.23 -10.51 20.30
CA GLU A 317 8.46 -10.07 20.96
C GLU A 317 9.56 -9.86 19.93
N PHE A 318 10.20 -8.70 19.98
CA PHE A 318 11.32 -8.34 19.12
C PHE A 318 12.62 -8.21 19.93
N GLU A 319 13.65 -8.88 19.48
CA GLU A 319 15.02 -8.60 19.90
C GLU A 319 15.58 -7.51 18.99
N MET A 320 15.86 -6.34 19.57
CA MET A 320 16.32 -5.16 18.83
C MET A 320 17.82 -5.01 18.88
N GLY A 321 18.41 -4.47 17.82
CA GLY A 321 19.86 -4.20 17.73
C GLY A 321 20.22 -3.06 16.80
N LYS A 322 21.52 -2.70 16.81
CA LYS A 322 22.10 -1.62 15.98
C LYS A 322 22.43 -2.08 14.55
N GLU A 323 22.66 -3.36 14.37
CA GLU A 323 23.12 -3.91 13.11
C GLU A 323 21.99 -4.61 12.38
N LYS A 324 21.88 -4.35 11.09
CA LYS A 324 20.90 -5.02 10.23
C LYS A 324 21.20 -6.51 10.09
N VAL A 325 20.12 -7.30 9.96
CA VAL A 325 20.20 -8.72 9.60
C VAL A 325 19.92 -8.82 8.11
N THR A 326 20.91 -9.25 7.34
CA THR A 326 20.78 -9.50 5.90
C THR A 326 20.56 -10.99 5.65
N SER A 327 19.94 -11.33 4.52
CA SER A 327 19.63 -12.71 4.15
C SER A 327 20.85 -13.63 3.99
N ASP A 328 22.06 -13.07 4.03
CA ASP A 328 23.34 -13.81 3.94
C ASP A 328 23.93 -14.17 5.31
N GLN A 329 23.24 -13.88 6.39
CA GLN A 329 23.56 -14.23 7.79
C GLN A 329 22.54 -15.23 8.34
#